data_8236f70f70f0f7c8ca1cc028cdaaf94b
#
_entry.id   8236f70f70f0f7c8ca1cc028cdaaf94b
#
_cell.length_a   1.000
_cell.length_b   1.000
_cell.length_c   1.000
_cell.angle_alpha   90.00
_cell.angle_beta   90.00
_cell.angle_gamma   90.00
#
_symmetry.space_group_name_H-M   'P 1'
#
loop_
_entity.id
_entity.type
_entity.pdbx_description
1 polymer ?
#
loop_
_entity_poly.entity_id
_entity_poly.type
_entity_poly.pdbx_seq_one_letter_code
_entity_poly.pdbx_strand_id
1 'polypeptide(L)'
;MALFITCRKEWLGSIWAKEKIGNLTNAASRRRIKYYFFYSTDELEMYRDVYESEPSCIVLLSNGGESERRLVSMFKELPMPLIVFGDHKYESISNEISYVMSDTADLTSRILDIFKKKGCKYPAVVGMVSTGQMDSLKIEQFKKMDYSGRGLVFDTESGKLSEAVEKLFKSSEPVDSIICSNDLQAICLIKIFDMVDPDWNKRLLLASYGNTTLVSQTSPSVTTGDFGFDSGSEQVIRIYRTLISGAGVSAMHTIMRHGFIERESTATQSPEGIVFSEKVTPKTETIKESVRRYKKAEKIEKILLGADAVDYRVIRGLMKGEKITDIADDAYCSPGTIKYRIKKYKETVGLAKTAEFSALLNELIDYKKIINH
;
A
#
# COMPACT_ATOMS: atom_id res chain seq x y z
N MET A 1 27.98 -8.71 -11.58
CA MET A 1 27.25 -8.06 -10.47
C MET A 1 25.82 -8.51 -10.50
N ALA A 2 25.35 -9.14 -9.41
CA ALA A 2 24.00 -9.73 -9.36
C ALA A 2 23.26 -9.44 -8.04
N LEU A 3 21.93 -9.22 -8.12
CA LEU A 3 21.01 -9.15 -6.99
C LEU A 3 20.16 -10.42 -6.96
N PHE A 4 20.09 -11.05 -5.81
CA PHE A 4 19.21 -12.19 -5.55
C PHE A 4 18.03 -11.70 -4.72
N ILE A 5 16.88 -11.52 -5.37
CA ILE A 5 15.69 -10.89 -4.78
C ILE A 5 14.74 -11.97 -4.28
N THR A 6 14.30 -11.85 -3.06
CA THR A 6 13.35 -12.77 -2.45
C THR A 6 12.32 -12.06 -1.58
N CYS A 7 11.18 -12.71 -1.40
CA CYS A 7 10.15 -12.36 -0.43
C CYS A 7 9.33 -13.60 -0.07
N ARG A 8 8.45 -13.52 0.90
CA ARG A 8 7.50 -14.61 1.16
C ARG A 8 6.56 -14.81 -0.02
N LYS A 9 6.36 -16.08 -0.45
CA LYS A 9 5.48 -16.43 -1.60
C LYS A 9 4.05 -15.87 -1.44
N GLU A 10 3.52 -15.90 -0.22
CA GLU A 10 2.18 -15.41 0.10
C GLU A 10 2.03 -13.90 -0.15
N TRP A 11 3.13 -13.15 -0.05
CA TRP A 11 3.13 -11.72 -0.25
C TRP A 11 3.17 -11.28 -1.73
N LEU A 12 3.65 -12.15 -2.62
CA LEU A 12 3.77 -11.86 -4.08
C LEU A 12 2.46 -11.40 -4.73
N GLY A 13 1.32 -11.82 -4.20
CA GLY A 13 0.00 -11.42 -4.67
C GLY A 13 -0.38 -9.99 -4.35
N SER A 14 0.27 -9.35 -3.36
CA SER A 14 -0.08 -8.00 -2.91
C SER A 14 0.40 -6.92 -3.88
N ILE A 15 -0.32 -5.78 -3.90
CA ILE A 15 0.09 -4.61 -4.69
C ILE A 15 1.43 -4.06 -4.20
N TRP A 16 1.67 -4.06 -2.90
CA TRP A 16 2.89 -3.55 -2.27
C TRP A 16 4.14 -4.35 -2.67
N ALA A 17 4.03 -5.69 -2.74
CA ALA A 17 5.12 -6.54 -3.22
C ALA A 17 5.42 -6.26 -4.69
N LYS A 18 4.38 -6.17 -5.53
CA LYS A 18 4.54 -5.89 -6.96
C LYS A 18 5.21 -4.54 -7.21
N GLU A 19 4.80 -3.52 -6.48
CA GLU A 19 5.37 -2.19 -6.58
C GLU A 19 6.84 -2.17 -6.13
N LYS A 20 7.16 -2.76 -4.98
CA LYS A 20 8.56 -2.90 -4.52
C LYS A 20 9.42 -3.66 -5.51
N ILE A 21 8.94 -4.79 -6.00
CA ILE A 21 9.65 -5.61 -7.01
C ILE A 21 9.87 -4.79 -8.28
N GLY A 22 8.82 -4.14 -8.81
CA GLY A 22 8.90 -3.34 -10.03
C GLY A 22 9.91 -2.21 -9.92
N ASN A 23 9.85 -1.43 -8.83
CA ASN A 23 10.80 -0.33 -8.60
C ASN A 23 12.24 -0.83 -8.45
N LEU A 24 12.47 -1.93 -7.71
CA LEU A 24 13.81 -2.48 -7.51
C LEU A 24 14.39 -3.05 -8.80
N THR A 25 13.61 -3.80 -9.58
CA THR A 25 14.08 -4.36 -10.86
C THR A 25 14.34 -3.28 -11.90
N ASN A 26 13.52 -2.22 -11.92
CA ASN A 26 13.75 -1.05 -12.77
C ASN A 26 15.05 -0.31 -12.37
N ALA A 27 15.28 -0.11 -11.07
CA ALA A 27 16.50 0.51 -10.56
C ALA A 27 17.76 -0.31 -10.90
N ALA A 28 17.69 -1.63 -10.81
CA ALA A 28 18.75 -2.56 -11.19
C ALA A 28 19.01 -2.51 -12.70
N SER A 29 17.94 -2.58 -13.52
CA SER A 29 18.01 -2.58 -14.99
C SER A 29 18.64 -1.29 -15.53
N ARG A 30 18.25 -0.11 -15.02
CA ARG A 30 18.86 1.19 -15.36
C ARG A 30 20.38 1.22 -15.15
N ARG A 31 20.91 0.36 -14.27
CA ARG A 31 22.34 0.27 -13.94
C ARG A 31 23.03 -0.97 -14.46
N ARG A 32 22.34 -1.73 -15.32
CA ARG A 32 22.83 -2.99 -15.89
C ARG A 32 23.27 -4.01 -14.85
N ILE A 33 22.56 -4.04 -13.70
CA ILE A 33 22.74 -5.05 -12.65
C ILE A 33 21.83 -6.21 -12.98
N LYS A 34 22.36 -7.42 -13.09
CA LYS A 34 21.56 -8.63 -13.24
C LYS A 34 20.74 -8.86 -11.99
N TYR A 35 19.56 -9.47 -12.09
CA TYR A 35 18.77 -9.86 -10.93
C TYR A 35 18.09 -11.20 -11.18
N TYR A 36 17.98 -11.96 -10.10
CA TYR A 36 17.39 -13.28 -10.04
C TYR A 36 16.39 -13.35 -8.91
N PHE A 37 15.29 -14.08 -9.12
CA PHE A 37 14.31 -14.32 -8.07
C PHE A 37 14.46 -15.73 -7.53
N PHE A 38 14.31 -15.89 -6.22
CA PHE A 38 14.27 -17.19 -5.57
C PHE A 38 13.33 -17.12 -4.35
N TYR A 39 12.77 -18.25 -3.96
CA TYR A 39 11.81 -18.35 -2.88
C TYR A 39 12.08 -19.53 -1.94
N SER A 40 13.19 -20.23 -2.14
CA SER A 40 13.73 -21.26 -1.26
C SER A 40 15.25 -21.31 -1.39
N THR A 41 15.93 -21.92 -0.43
CA THR A 41 17.37 -22.15 -0.50
C THR A 41 17.75 -23.03 -1.66
N ASP A 42 16.94 -24.04 -2.00
CA ASP A 42 17.20 -24.93 -3.13
C ASP A 42 17.14 -24.17 -4.46
N GLU A 43 16.18 -23.24 -4.60
CA GLU A 43 16.12 -22.34 -5.79
C GLU A 43 17.34 -21.41 -5.85
N LEU A 44 17.83 -20.88 -4.70
CA LEU A 44 19.05 -20.07 -4.66
C LEU A 44 20.28 -20.88 -5.04
N GLU A 45 20.36 -22.12 -4.58
CA GLU A 45 21.47 -23.03 -4.86
C GLU A 45 21.65 -23.31 -6.36
N MET A 46 20.56 -23.26 -7.15
CA MET A 46 20.63 -23.36 -8.62
C MET A 46 21.44 -22.24 -9.28
N TYR A 47 21.72 -21.16 -8.54
CA TYR A 47 22.52 -20.01 -9.01
C TYR A 47 23.91 -19.96 -8.36
N ARG A 48 24.40 -21.07 -7.78
CA ARG A 48 25.68 -21.13 -7.06
C ARG A 48 26.83 -20.59 -7.93
N ASP A 49 26.94 -21.03 -9.17
CA ASP A 49 28.00 -20.60 -10.09
C ASP A 49 27.97 -19.07 -10.31
N VAL A 50 26.81 -18.44 -10.25
CA VAL A 50 26.66 -16.99 -10.42
C VAL A 50 27.16 -16.26 -9.19
N TYR A 51 26.68 -16.63 -7.97
CA TYR A 51 27.03 -15.86 -6.77
C TYR A 51 28.45 -16.17 -6.26
N GLU A 52 29.07 -17.27 -6.68
CA GLU A 52 30.49 -17.55 -6.41
C GLU A 52 31.44 -16.86 -7.42
N SER A 53 30.98 -16.59 -8.64
CA SER A 53 31.80 -15.97 -9.69
C SER A 53 31.63 -14.45 -9.83
N GLU A 54 30.49 -13.88 -9.40
CA GLU A 54 30.20 -12.44 -9.53
C GLU A 54 29.92 -11.83 -8.15
N PRO A 55 30.34 -10.57 -7.89
CA PRO A 55 29.93 -9.84 -6.70
C PRO A 55 28.40 -9.79 -6.60
N SER A 56 27.86 -10.37 -5.55
CA SER A 56 26.44 -10.67 -5.39
C SER A 56 25.92 -10.25 -4.01
N CYS A 57 24.62 -10.04 -3.90
CA CYS A 57 23.95 -9.67 -2.66
C CYS A 57 22.51 -10.21 -2.65
N ILE A 58 22.04 -10.63 -1.49
CA ILE A 58 20.63 -11.00 -1.28
C ILE A 58 19.85 -9.74 -0.88
N VAL A 59 18.69 -9.55 -1.52
CA VAL A 59 17.72 -8.51 -1.14
C VAL A 59 16.43 -9.19 -0.71
N LEU A 60 16.14 -9.14 0.59
CA LEU A 60 14.88 -9.60 1.16
C LEU A 60 13.87 -8.44 1.18
N LEU A 61 12.83 -8.54 0.37
CA LEU A 61 11.69 -7.64 0.46
C LEU A 61 10.84 -8.08 1.65
N SER A 62 10.90 -7.32 2.73
CA SER A 62 10.31 -7.70 4.02
C SER A 62 9.00 -6.94 4.28
N ASN A 63 8.05 -7.65 4.86
CA ASN A 63 6.89 -7.10 5.56
C ASN A 63 6.80 -7.61 7.02
N GLY A 64 7.88 -8.22 7.52
CA GLY A 64 8.01 -8.75 8.86
C GLY A 64 7.38 -10.13 9.06
N GLY A 65 7.67 -10.75 10.19
CA GLY A 65 7.09 -12.01 10.60
C GLY A 65 8.12 -13.08 10.99
N GLU A 66 7.65 -14.07 11.74
CA GLU A 66 8.51 -15.15 12.25
C GLU A 66 9.10 -16.01 11.12
N SER A 67 8.34 -16.23 10.04
CA SER A 67 8.84 -16.94 8.86
C SER A 67 9.99 -16.22 8.17
N GLU A 68 9.98 -14.88 8.14
CA GLU A 68 11.10 -14.10 7.61
C GLU A 68 12.32 -14.14 8.53
N ARG A 69 12.13 -14.17 9.85
CA ARG A 69 13.23 -14.33 10.81
C ARG A 69 14.03 -15.59 10.52
N ARG A 70 13.36 -16.70 10.21
CA ARG A 70 14.02 -17.96 9.82
C ARG A 70 14.79 -17.82 8.52
N LEU A 71 14.21 -17.18 7.50
CA LEU A 71 14.92 -16.91 6.23
C LEU A 71 16.17 -16.06 6.46
N VAL A 72 16.07 -15.01 7.26
CA VAL A 72 17.22 -14.15 7.60
C VAL A 72 18.32 -14.95 8.32
N SER A 73 17.94 -15.84 9.26
CA SER A 73 18.90 -16.71 9.95
C SER A 73 19.63 -17.68 8.99
N MET A 74 18.96 -18.12 7.93
CA MET A 74 19.57 -18.97 6.90
C MET A 74 20.46 -18.16 5.96
N PHE A 75 20.01 -16.99 5.52
CA PHE A 75 20.77 -16.17 4.57
C PHE A 75 22.05 -15.58 5.16
N LYS A 76 22.09 -15.31 6.48
CA LYS A 76 23.32 -14.81 7.12
C LYS A 76 24.49 -15.80 7.08
N GLU A 77 24.22 -17.10 6.89
CA GLU A 77 25.27 -18.14 6.77
C GLU A 77 25.87 -18.21 5.34
N LEU A 78 25.29 -17.49 4.38
CA LEU A 78 25.75 -17.46 3.01
C LEU A 78 26.88 -16.44 2.81
N PRO A 79 27.81 -16.67 1.86
CA PRO A 79 28.94 -15.77 1.60
C PRO A 79 28.54 -14.49 0.86
N MET A 80 27.32 -14.06 1.01
CA MET A 80 26.76 -12.88 0.35
C MET A 80 26.19 -11.89 1.37
N PRO A 81 26.40 -10.57 1.20
CA PRO A 81 25.72 -9.57 2.01
C PRO A 81 24.20 -9.69 1.89
N LEU A 82 23.51 -9.39 3.00
CA LEU A 82 22.05 -9.35 3.06
C LEU A 82 21.55 -7.91 3.25
N ILE A 83 20.65 -7.48 2.38
CA ILE A 83 19.91 -6.23 2.49
C ILE A 83 18.45 -6.56 2.75
N VAL A 84 17.90 -6.05 3.84
CA VAL A 84 16.45 -6.12 4.13
C VAL A 84 15.82 -4.81 3.68
N PHE A 85 14.91 -4.88 2.72
CA PHE A 85 14.11 -3.76 2.25
C PHE A 85 12.70 -3.86 2.82
N GLY A 86 12.49 -3.26 3.97
CA GLY A 86 11.24 -3.30 4.74
C GLY A 86 11.44 -2.73 6.13
N ASP A 87 10.37 -2.63 6.90
CA ASP A 87 10.34 -1.85 8.13
C ASP A 87 10.61 -2.69 9.40
N HIS A 88 11.20 -3.86 9.25
CA HIS A 88 11.56 -4.73 10.36
C HIS A 88 13.07 -4.94 10.45
N LYS A 89 13.58 -4.88 11.69
CA LYS A 89 14.98 -5.12 12.00
C LYS A 89 15.19 -6.52 12.57
N TYR A 90 16.25 -7.15 12.14
CA TYR A 90 16.69 -8.48 12.59
C TYR A 90 18.04 -8.41 13.33
N GLU A 91 18.32 -7.30 14.03
CA GLU A 91 19.58 -7.04 14.75
C GLU A 91 19.92 -8.15 15.76
N SER A 92 18.91 -8.82 16.34
CA SER A 92 19.11 -9.96 17.22
C SER A 92 19.70 -11.20 16.52
N ILE A 93 19.70 -11.22 15.17
CA ILE A 93 20.28 -12.31 14.37
C ILE A 93 21.72 -11.97 13.97
N SER A 94 21.94 -10.76 13.44
CA SER A 94 23.27 -10.27 13.05
C SER A 94 23.30 -8.77 12.91
N ASN A 95 24.42 -8.13 13.30
CA ASN A 95 24.70 -6.71 13.07
C ASN A 95 25.21 -6.43 11.64
N GLU A 96 25.47 -7.48 10.84
CA GLU A 96 26.00 -7.35 9.47
C GLU A 96 24.89 -7.29 8.41
N ILE A 97 23.61 -7.22 8.85
CA ILE A 97 22.46 -7.07 7.95
C ILE A 97 22.27 -5.60 7.64
N SER A 98 22.22 -5.29 6.36
CA SER A 98 21.89 -3.91 5.91
C SER A 98 20.37 -3.72 5.82
N TYR A 99 19.92 -2.47 6.05
CA TYR A 99 18.49 -2.14 6.06
C TYR A 99 18.18 -0.91 5.22
N VAL A 100 17.08 -0.98 4.49
CA VAL A 100 16.35 0.16 3.93
C VAL A 100 14.95 0.14 4.50
N MET A 101 14.62 1.08 5.37
CA MET A 101 13.38 1.10 6.15
C MET A 101 12.62 2.41 5.94
N SER A 102 11.30 2.37 6.10
CA SER A 102 10.45 3.55 6.14
C SER A 102 10.43 4.17 7.54
N ASP A 103 10.42 5.49 7.63
CA ASP A 103 10.16 6.20 8.89
C ASP A 103 8.65 6.29 9.13
N THR A 104 8.05 5.18 9.54
CA THR A 104 6.61 5.09 9.82
C THR A 104 6.20 6.01 10.98
N ALA A 105 7.13 6.29 11.91
CA ALA A 105 6.89 7.22 13.01
C ALA A 105 6.74 8.66 12.50
N ASP A 106 7.61 9.11 11.58
CA ASP A 106 7.49 10.43 10.94
C ASP A 106 6.16 10.57 10.20
N LEU A 107 5.75 9.55 9.43
CA LEU A 107 4.44 9.57 8.74
C LEU A 107 3.26 9.68 9.72
N THR A 108 3.25 8.90 10.79
CA THR A 108 2.21 8.95 11.82
C THR A 108 2.17 10.32 12.49
N SER A 109 3.34 10.89 12.81
CA SER A 109 3.46 12.23 13.40
C SER A 109 2.85 13.30 12.49
N ARG A 110 3.17 13.28 11.21
CA ARG A 110 2.64 14.25 10.23
C ARG A 110 1.12 14.16 10.09
N ILE A 111 0.54 12.96 10.07
CA ILE A 111 -0.90 12.80 10.05
C ILE A 111 -1.53 13.39 11.30
N LEU A 112 -0.99 13.08 12.48
CA LEU A 112 -1.49 13.61 13.75
C LEU A 112 -1.31 15.14 13.85
N ASP A 113 -0.22 15.69 13.32
CA ASP A 113 -0.01 17.14 13.24
C ASP A 113 -1.06 17.84 12.39
N ILE A 114 -1.49 17.23 11.28
CA ILE A 114 -2.59 17.77 10.47
C ILE A 114 -3.89 17.72 11.26
N PHE A 115 -4.23 16.59 11.87
CA PHE A 115 -5.43 16.48 12.69
C PHE A 115 -5.46 17.52 13.81
N LYS A 116 -4.34 17.69 14.52
CA LYS A 116 -4.18 18.72 15.56
C LYS A 116 -4.37 20.13 15.00
N LYS A 117 -3.71 20.47 13.87
CA LYS A 117 -3.85 21.79 13.21
C LYS A 117 -5.27 22.06 12.73
N LYS A 118 -6.01 21.02 12.34
CA LYS A 118 -7.42 21.08 11.93
C LYS A 118 -8.39 21.12 13.11
N GLY A 119 -7.91 21.06 14.35
CA GLY A 119 -8.72 21.15 15.57
C GLY A 119 -9.37 19.84 16.02
N CYS A 120 -8.91 18.69 15.51
CA CYS A 120 -9.41 17.39 15.94
C CYS A 120 -9.10 17.14 17.42
N LYS A 121 -10.01 16.47 18.12
CA LYS A 121 -9.93 16.16 19.56
C LYS A 121 -10.03 14.67 19.87
N TYR A 122 -10.54 13.88 18.92
CA TYR A 122 -10.88 12.47 19.09
C TYR A 122 -10.31 11.63 17.94
N PRO A 123 -8.96 11.55 17.81
CA PRO A 123 -8.33 10.77 16.76
C PRO A 123 -8.51 9.28 17.02
N ALA A 124 -8.61 8.51 15.94
CA ALA A 124 -8.68 7.05 16.00
C ALA A 124 -7.79 6.40 14.94
N VAL A 125 -7.38 5.15 15.19
CA VAL A 125 -6.88 4.24 14.18
C VAL A 125 -7.89 3.14 13.90
N VAL A 126 -8.09 2.78 12.62
CA VAL A 126 -9.09 1.79 12.22
C VAL A 126 -8.48 0.77 11.25
N GLY A 127 -8.74 -0.52 11.52
CA GLY A 127 -8.40 -1.61 10.61
C GLY A 127 -6.95 -2.06 10.62
N MET A 128 -6.15 -1.60 11.56
CA MET A 128 -4.79 -2.09 11.75
C MET A 128 -4.83 -3.50 12.33
N VAL A 129 -3.91 -4.37 11.88
CA VAL A 129 -3.81 -5.76 12.34
C VAL A 129 -2.89 -5.79 13.55
N SER A 130 -3.45 -5.92 14.76
CA SER A 130 -2.67 -5.87 16.02
C SER A 130 -1.65 -7.02 16.16
N THR A 131 -1.89 -8.15 15.52
CA THR A 131 -0.96 -9.29 15.44
C THR A 131 0.06 -9.14 14.31
N GLY A 132 -0.12 -8.17 13.40
CA GLY A 132 0.80 -7.88 12.29
C GLY A 132 1.89 -6.91 12.73
N GLN A 133 3.16 -7.23 12.44
CA GLN A 133 4.31 -6.42 12.89
C GLN A 133 4.24 -4.95 12.46
N MET A 134 3.91 -4.70 11.18
CA MET A 134 3.84 -3.33 10.66
C MET A 134 2.71 -2.52 11.29
N ASP A 135 1.54 -3.10 11.43
CA ASP A 135 0.38 -2.39 11.97
C ASP A 135 0.48 -2.26 13.49
N SER A 136 1.09 -3.21 14.20
CA SER A 136 1.38 -3.07 15.64
C SER A 136 2.33 -1.90 15.91
N LEU A 137 3.35 -1.69 15.06
CA LEU A 137 4.22 -0.51 15.16
C LEU A 137 3.46 0.80 14.92
N LYS A 138 2.56 0.86 13.92
CA LYS A 138 1.72 2.03 13.69
C LYS A 138 0.80 2.34 14.88
N ILE A 139 0.19 1.30 15.46
CA ILE A 139 -0.64 1.44 16.68
C ILE A 139 0.19 1.97 17.86
N GLU A 140 1.39 1.43 18.05
CA GLU A 140 2.29 1.88 19.12
C GLU A 140 2.69 3.35 18.91
N GLN A 141 3.09 3.73 17.69
CA GLN A 141 3.44 5.11 17.35
C GLN A 141 2.25 6.05 17.51
N PHE A 142 1.05 5.64 17.07
CA PHE A 142 -0.17 6.40 17.28
C PHE A 142 -0.41 6.67 18.78
N LYS A 143 -0.39 5.62 19.62
CA LYS A 143 -0.58 5.75 21.08
C LYS A 143 0.47 6.66 21.74
N LYS A 144 1.73 6.54 21.29
CA LYS A 144 2.84 7.35 21.82
C LYS A 144 2.73 8.82 21.43
N MET A 145 2.19 9.10 20.25
CA MET A 145 2.13 10.45 19.66
C MET A 145 0.74 11.09 19.80
N ASP A 146 -0.23 10.40 20.38
CA ASP A 146 -1.58 10.94 20.57
C ASP A 146 -1.55 12.19 21.47
N TYR A 147 -1.76 13.34 20.81
CA TYR A 147 -1.76 14.65 21.45
C TYR A 147 -3.01 14.93 22.25
N SER A 148 -4.06 14.16 22.02
CA SER A 148 -5.39 14.38 22.63
C SER A 148 -5.54 13.69 23.98
N GLY A 149 -4.78 12.60 24.21
CA GLY A 149 -4.98 11.68 25.33
C GLY A 149 -6.31 10.92 25.27
N ARG A 150 -7.00 10.96 24.11
CA ARG A 150 -8.34 10.35 23.87
C ARG A 150 -8.33 9.48 22.62
N GLY A 151 -7.16 9.15 22.10
CA GLY A 151 -7.01 8.35 20.88
C GLY A 151 -7.58 6.95 21.03
N LEU A 152 -8.42 6.53 20.08
CA LEU A 152 -9.08 5.24 20.06
C LEU A 152 -8.42 4.28 19.08
N VAL A 153 -8.45 2.99 19.40
CA VAL A 153 -7.88 1.93 18.57
C VAL A 153 -8.96 0.91 18.23
N PHE A 154 -9.35 0.87 16.97
CA PHE A 154 -10.27 -0.11 16.40
C PHE A 154 -9.48 -1.07 15.50
N ASP A 155 -8.72 -1.94 16.12
CA ASP A 155 -7.86 -2.93 15.48
C ASP A 155 -8.63 -4.20 15.09
N THR A 156 -7.92 -5.07 14.38
CA THR A 156 -8.38 -6.42 14.05
C THR A 156 -7.25 -7.43 14.29
N GLU A 157 -7.57 -8.60 14.81
CA GLU A 157 -6.61 -9.71 14.94
C GLU A 157 -6.56 -10.56 13.69
N SER A 158 -7.69 -10.74 13.02
CA SER A 158 -7.84 -11.60 11.85
C SER A 158 -7.47 -10.93 10.51
N GLY A 159 -7.17 -9.63 10.52
CA GLY A 159 -6.95 -8.85 9.30
C GLY A 159 -8.24 -8.48 8.56
N LYS A 160 -9.42 -8.75 9.13
CA LYS A 160 -10.70 -8.40 8.50
C LYS A 160 -11.14 -7.01 8.93
N LEU A 161 -11.18 -6.08 8.00
CA LEU A 161 -11.68 -4.71 8.24
C LEU A 161 -13.07 -4.69 8.90
N SER A 162 -13.91 -5.72 8.63
CA SER A 162 -15.23 -5.86 9.24
C SER A 162 -15.20 -5.85 10.78
N GLU A 163 -14.19 -6.47 11.40
CA GLU A 163 -14.06 -6.51 12.86
C GLU A 163 -13.80 -5.11 13.43
N ALA A 164 -12.89 -4.36 12.81
CA ALA A 164 -12.59 -3.00 13.20
C ALA A 164 -13.81 -2.06 13.00
N VAL A 165 -14.55 -2.24 11.91
CA VAL A 165 -15.80 -1.51 11.64
C VAL A 165 -16.85 -1.82 12.70
N GLU A 166 -17.03 -3.09 13.08
CA GLU A 166 -17.95 -3.45 14.15
C GLU A 166 -17.59 -2.82 15.50
N LYS A 167 -16.28 -2.80 15.83
CA LYS A 167 -15.79 -2.12 17.05
C LYS A 167 -16.07 -0.61 16.99
N LEU A 168 -15.81 0.03 15.85
CA LEU A 168 -16.08 1.46 15.64
C LEU A 168 -17.57 1.79 15.83
N PHE A 169 -18.49 1.01 15.23
CA PHE A 169 -19.93 1.24 15.35
C PHE A 169 -20.54 0.87 16.71
N LYS A 170 -19.78 0.22 17.57
CA LYS A 170 -20.16 0.00 18.99
C LYS A 170 -19.64 1.07 19.94
N SER A 171 -18.76 1.95 19.46
CA SER A 171 -18.17 3.00 20.31
C SER A 171 -19.15 4.11 20.59
N SER A 172 -19.32 4.44 21.88
CA SER A 172 -20.06 5.62 22.35
C SER A 172 -19.20 6.89 22.38
N GLU A 173 -17.89 6.74 22.19
CA GLU A 173 -16.97 7.88 22.12
C GLU A 173 -17.03 8.53 20.72
N PRO A 174 -16.99 9.87 20.64
CA PRO A 174 -16.91 10.56 19.36
C PRO A 174 -15.59 10.27 18.67
N VAL A 175 -15.60 10.26 17.34
CA VAL A 175 -14.41 10.17 16.47
C VAL A 175 -14.48 11.28 15.45
N ASP A 176 -13.46 12.14 15.39
CA ASP A 176 -13.38 13.27 14.44
C ASP A 176 -12.27 13.12 13.41
N SER A 177 -11.41 12.14 13.61
CA SER A 177 -10.32 11.85 12.67
C SER A 177 -9.89 10.39 12.72
N ILE A 178 -9.63 9.78 11.58
CA ILE A 178 -9.27 8.38 11.43
C ILE A 178 -7.98 8.23 10.63
N ILE A 179 -7.08 7.38 11.13
CA ILE A 179 -5.94 6.85 10.38
C ILE A 179 -6.24 5.40 10.02
N CYS A 180 -6.30 5.07 8.72
CA CYS A 180 -6.45 3.71 8.23
C CYS A 180 -5.11 3.01 8.10
N SER A 181 -5.09 1.68 8.24
CA SER A 181 -3.88 0.88 8.04
C SER A 181 -3.26 1.09 6.66
N ASN A 182 -4.09 1.24 5.62
CA ASN A 182 -3.67 1.49 4.25
C ASN A 182 -4.78 2.14 3.41
N ASP A 183 -4.43 2.59 2.22
CA ASP A 183 -5.32 3.28 1.27
C ASP A 183 -6.54 2.46 0.87
N LEU A 184 -6.39 1.16 0.65
CA LEU A 184 -7.52 0.32 0.23
C LEU A 184 -8.59 0.20 1.33
N GLN A 185 -8.15 0.19 2.59
CA GLN A 185 -9.08 0.25 3.74
C GLN A 185 -9.78 1.61 3.83
N ALA A 186 -9.04 2.70 3.58
CA ALA A 186 -9.64 4.04 3.55
C ALA A 186 -10.75 4.14 2.49
N ILE A 187 -10.53 3.61 1.28
CA ILE A 187 -11.53 3.55 0.21
C ILE A 187 -12.78 2.76 0.66
N CYS A 188 -12.58 1.64 1.37
CA CYS A 188 -13.68 0.85 1.90
C CYS A 188 -14.48 1.61 2.95
N LEU A 189 -13.79 2.32 3.87
CA LEU A 189 -14.43 3.11 4.92
C LEU A 189 -15.23 4.27 4.33
N ILE A 190 -14.70 4.98 3.32
CA ILE A 190 -15.44 6.03 2.60
C ILE A 190 -16.80 5.49 2.14
N LYS A 191 -16.83 4.33 1.50
CA LYS A 191 -18.09 3.73 0.99
C LYS A 191 -19.04 3.30 2.10
N ILE A 192 -18.52 2.90 3.25
CA ILE A 192 -19.35 2.60 4.43
C ILE A 192 -19.92 3.91 5.00
N PHE A 193 -19.09 4.94 5.13
CA PHE A 193 -19.51 6.23 5.67
C PHE A 193 -20.52 6.92 4.76
N ASP A 194 -20.33 6.90 3.44
CA ASP A 194 -21.30 7.45 2.45
C ASP A 194 -22.71 6.83 2.61
N MET A 195 -22.80 5.56 3.02
CA MET A 195 -24.10 4.90 3.23
C MET A 195 -24.74 5.22 4.57
N VAL A 196 -23.92 5.49 5.59
CA VAL A 196 -24.38 5.69 6.99
C VAL A 196 -24.62 7.17 7.27
N ASP A 197 -23.80 8.03 6.70
CA ASP A 197 -23.81 9.47 6.89
C ASP A 197 -23.20 10.18 5.68
N PRO A 198 -24.02 10.56 4.68
CA PRO A 198 -23.52 11.20 3.46
C PRO A 198 -22.69 12.47 3.68
N ASP A 199 -22.85 13.12 4.83
CA ASP A 199 -22.10 14.32 5.22
C ASP A 199 -20.90 14.03 6.14
N TRP A 200 -20.48 12.77 6.26
CA TRP A 200 -19.41 12.35 7.15
C TRP A 200 -18.12 13.18 6.99
N ASN A 201 -17.75 13.53 5.74
CA ASN A 201 -16.53 14.27 5.42
C ASN A 201 -16.52 15.75 5.90
N LYS A 202 -17.67 16.27 6.35
CA LYS A 202 -17.78 17.57 7.02
C LYS A 202 -17.49 17.47 8.52
N ARG A 203 -17.54 16.25 9.07
CA ARG A 203 -17.47 16.00 10.52
C ARG A 203 -16.30 15.11 10.93
N LEU A 204 -15.62 14.48 9.97
CA LEU A 204 -14.55 13.52 10.21
C LEU A 204 -13.47 13.66 9.15
N LEU A 205 -12.21 13.66 9.58
CA LEU A 205 -11.05 13.60 8.70
C LEU A 205 -10.60 12.15 8.52
N LEU A 206 -10.05 11.85 7.34
CA LEU A 206 -9.55 10.52 7.00
C LEU A 206 -8.15 10.59 6.40
N ALA A 207 -7.22 9.81 6.93
CA ALA A 207 -5.88 9.64 6.39
C ALA A 207 -5.48 8.17 6.34
N SER A 208 -4.46 7.84 5.52
CA SER A 208 -3.99 6.48 5.35
C SER A 208 -2.50 6.42 5.02
N TYR A 209 -2.03 5.22 4.70
CA TYR A 209 -0.67 4.96 4.23
C TYR A 209 -0.69 4.23 2.90
N GLY A 210 0.24 4.59 1.99
CA GLY A 210 0.50 3.84 0.76
C GLY A 210 0.66 4.69 -0.49
N ASN A 211 -0.11 5.77 -0.62
CA ASN A 211 -0.16 6.62 -1.82
C ASN A 211 -0.45 5.84 -3.11
N THR A 212 -1.43 4.92 -3.05
CA THR A 212 -1.90 4.20 -4.24
C THR A 212 -2.48 5.15 -5.28
N THR A 213 -2.46 4.75 -6.54
CA THR A 213 -3.03 5.55 -7.63
C THR A 213 -4.53 5.77 -7.43
N LEU A 214 -5.24 4.73 -7.01
CA LEU A 214 -6.69 4.77 -6.82
C LEU A 214 -7.11 5.79 -5.77
N VAL A 215 -6.37 5.95 -4.67
CA VAL A 215 -6.73 6.85 -3.57
C VAL A 215 -6.74 8.32 -3.97
N SER A 216 -5.98 8.71 -5.00
CA SER A 216 -6.00 10.05 -5.58
C SER A 216 -7.25 10.31 -6.43
N GLN A 217 -7.90 9.25 -6.89
CA GLN A 217 -9.04 9.26 -7.82
C GLN A 217 -10.39 9.02 -7.13
N THR A 218 -10.41 8.81 -5.80
CA THR A 218 -11.65 8.70 -5.03
C THR A 218 -12.29 10.08 -4.75
N SER A 219 -13.55 10.10 -4.35
CA SER A 219 -14.21 11.30 -3.83
C SER A 219 -14.76 11.02 -2.41
N PRO A 220 -14.23 11.70 -1.39
CA PRO A 220 -13.05 12.58 -1.42
C PRO A 220 -11.74 11.80 -1.72
N SER A 221 -10.75 12.48 -2.34
CA SER A 221 -9.40 11.91 -2.45
C SER A 221 -8.73 11.88 -1.08
N VAL A 222 -7.99 10.78 -0.81
CA VAL A 222 -7.51 10.51 0.55
C VAL A 222 -6.11 11.05 0.78
N THR A 223 -5.95 11.76 1.89
CA THR A 223 -4.65 12.16 2.45
C THR A 223 -3.87 10.92 2.86
N THR A 224 -2.62 10.79 2.41
CA THR A 224 -1.87 9.56 2.60
C THR A 224 -0.36 9.79 2.74
N GLY A 225 0.30 8.91 3.53
CA GLY A 225 1.74 8.79 3.55
C GLY A 225 2.23 7.91 2.40
N ASP A 226 3.26 8.38 1.68
CA ASP A 226 3.90 7.62 0.61
C ASP A 226 5.05 6.78 1.20
N PHE A 227 5.12 5.50 0.89
CA PHE A 227 6.22 4.64 1.33
C PHE A 227 7.51 4.81 0.50
N GLY A 228 7.46 5.56 -0.59
CA GLY A 228 8.64 5.91 -1.39
C GLY A 228 9.43 4.70 -1.90
N PHE A 229 8.76 3.69 -2.44
CA PHE A 229 9.42 2.46 -2.89
C PHE A 229 10.44 2.69 -4.01
N ASP A 230 10.24 3.71 -4.85
CA ASP A 230 11.23 4.06 -5.88
C ASP A 230 12.53 4.56 -5.22
N SER A 231 12.45 5.56 -4.34
CA SER A 231 13.61 6.09 -3.63
C SER A 231 14.26 5.05 -2.72
N GLY A 232 13.47 4.18 -2.08
CA GLY A 232 13.96 3.04 -1.32
C GLY A 232 14.75 2.05 -2.17
N SER A 233 14.25 1.74 -3.37
CA SER A 233 14.94 0.88 -4.35
C SER A 233 16.29 1.47 -4.77
N GLU A 234 16.36 2.78 -4.97
CA GLU A 234 17.63 3.48 -5.23
C GLU A 234 18.64 3.33 -4.07
N GLN A 235 18.16 3.38 -2.82
CA GLN A 235 19.03 3.14 -1.66
C GLN A 235 19.50 1.69 -1.57
N VAL A 236 18.65 0.71 -1.87
CA VAL A 236 19.08 -0.70 -1.98
C VAL A 236 20.25 -0.83 -2.95
N ILE A 237 20.13 -0.25 -4.15
CA ILE A 237 21.21 -0.28 -5.16
C ILE A 237 22.48 0.42 -4.65
N ARG A 238 22.33 1.54 -3.94
CA ARG A 238 23.47 2.27 -3.36
C ARG A 238 24.18 1.41 -2.31
N ILE A 239 23.44 0.82 -1.38
CA ILE A 239 23.98 -0.07 -0.35
C ILE A 239 24.68 -1.25 -1.01
N TYR A 240 24.03 -1.92 -1.95
CA TYR A 240 24.62 -3.02 -2.70
C TYR A 240 26.00 -2.67 -3.27
N ARG A 241 26.09 -1.55 -4.00
CA ARG A 241 27.37 -1.09 -4.59
C ARG A 241 28.43 -0.84 -3.54
N THR A 242 28.08 -0.26 -2.40
CA THR A 242 29.02 0.00 -1.32
C THR A 242 29.53 -1.30 -0.70
N LEU A 243 28.65 -2.27 -0.43
CA LEU A 243 29.02 -3.55 0.15
C LEU A 243 29.97 -4.36 -0.74
N ILE A 244 29.76 -4.32 -2.05
CA ILE A 244 30.60 -5.09 -3.01
C ILE A 244 31.87 -4.36 -3.45
N SER A 245 32.04 -3.07 -3.09
CA SER A 245 33.19 -2.26 -3.54
C SER A 245 34.51 -2.56 -2.81
N GLY A 246 34.50 -3.40 -1.79
CA GLY A 246 35.66 -3.64 -0.93
C GLY A 246 36.02 -2.48 -0.03
N ALA A 247 35.11 -1.53 0.21
CA ALA A 247 35.33 -0.33 1.04
C ALA A 247 35.41 -0.62 2.55
N GLY A 248 35.44 -1.87 2.97
CA GLY A 248 35.49 -2.28 4.40
C GLY A 248 34.18 -2.00 5.17
N VAL A 249 33.06 -1.83 4.46
CA VAL A 249 31.74 -1.63 5.05
C VAL A 249 31.04 -2.99 5.13
N SER A 250 30.69 -3.41 6.35
CA SER A 250 29.99 -4.69 6.58
C SER A 250 28.46 -4.55 6.51
N ALA A 251 27.91 -3.41 6.95
CA ALA A 251 26.48 -3.13 6.90
C ALA A 251 26.17 -1.62 6.79
N MET A 252 24.99 -1.30 6.24
CA MET A 252 24.46 0.06 6.16
C MET A 252 23.00 0.09 6.56
N HIS A 253 22.61 1.05 7.40
CA HIS A 253 21.22 1.26 7.80
C HIS A 253 20.72 2.59 7.27
N THR A 254 19.69 2.56 6.44
CA THR A 254 19.05 3.74 5.88
C THR A 254 17.60 3.81 6.35
N ILE A 255 17.24 4.92 6.99
CA ILE A 255 15.85 5.23 7.35
C ILE A 255 15.36 6.29 6.37
N MET A 256 14.30 5.96 5.62
CA MET A 256 13.74 6.80 4.58
C MET A 256 12.63 7.67 5.15
N ARG A 257 12.79 8.99 5.07
CA ARG A 257 11.67 9.92 5.23
C ARG A 257 10.87 9.95 3.94
N HIS A 258 9.57 9.74 4.07
CA HIS A 258 8.69 9.57 2.92
C HIS A 258 7.88 10.83 2.61
N GLY A 259 7.34 10.88 1.41
CA GLY A 259 6.38 11.88 1.00
C GLY A 259 5.11 11.78 1.85
N PHE A 260 4.46 12.92 2.01
CA PHE A 260 3.14 13.00 2.60
C PHE A 260 2.29 13.88 1.70
N ILE A 261 1.11 13.42 1.34
CA ILE A 261 0.25 14.10 0.36
C ILE A 261 -1.08 14.41 1.02
N GLU A 262 -1.29 15.69 1.33
CA GLU A 262 -2.57 16.18 1.85
C GLU A 262 -3.57 16.30 0.70
N ARG A 263 -4.78 15.78 0.91
CA ARG A 263 -5.88 15.77 -0.08
C ARG A 263 -7.21 16.16 0.58
N GLU A 264 -8.32 16.00 -0.18
CA GLU A 264 -9.65 16.42 0.21
C GLU A 264 -10.16 15.81 1.53
N SER A 265 -9.79 14.56 1.85
CA SER A 265 -10.28 13.88 3.05
C SER A 265 -9.81 14.49 4.37
N THR A 266 -8.90 15.48 4.33
CA THR A 266 -8.49 16.28 5.48
C THR A 266 -8.71 17.79 5.27
N ALA A 267 -9.57 18.18 4.33
CA ALA A 267 -9.83 19.61 4.03
C ALA A 267 -10.65 20.31 5.09
N THR A 268 -11.56 19.59 5.76
CA THR A 268 -12.47 20.14 6.78
C THR A 268 -11.71 20.73 7.98
N GLN A 269 -12.20 21.85 8.48
CA GLN A 269 -11.68 22.51 9.68
C GLN A 269 -12.60 22.24 10.87
N SER A 270 -12.03 22.03 12.05
CA SER A 270 -12.74 21.83 13.31
C SER A 270 -13.90 20.83 13.19
N PRO A 271 -13.62 19.58 12.76
CA PRO A 271 -14.67 18.58 12.59
C PRO A 271 -15.35 18.30 13.96
N GLU A 272 -16.68 18.19 13.95
CA GLU A 272 -17.46 17.97 15.17
C GLU A 272 -17.31 16.56 15.72
N GLY A 273 -16.93 15.62 14.88
CA GLY A 273 -16.87 14.19 15.20
C GLY A 273 -18.20 13.47 14.98
N ILE A 274 -18.11 12.16 14.99
CA ILE A 274 -19.24 11.25 14.83
C ILE A 274 -19.24 10.26 15.99
N VAL A 275 -20.38 10.14 16.70
CA VAL A 275 -20.64 9.05 17.63
C VAL A 275 -21.27 7.91 16.84
N PHE A 276 -20.45 6.91 16.52
CA PHE A 276 -20.86 5.85 15.59
C PHE A 276 -21.94 4.92 16.15
N SER A 277 -22.02 4.74 17.48
CA SER A 277 -23.09 3.95 18.10
C SER A 277 -24.48 4.59 17.96
N GLU A 278 -24.55 5.89 17.69
CA GLU A 278 -25.80 6.61 17.41
C GLU A 278 -26.23 6.48 15.93
N LYS A 279 -25.36 5.97 15.07
CA LYS A 279 -25.67 5.71 13.68
C LYS A 279 -26.26 4.32 13.51
N VAL A 280 -27.01 4.14 12.42
CA VAL A 280 -27.49 2.80 12.06
C VAL A 280 -26.27 1.89 11.84
N THR A 281 -26.10 0.93 12.75
CA THR A 281 -25.02 -0.07 12.60
C THR A 281 -25.14 -0.75 11.24
N PRO A 282 -24.07 -0.79 10.44
CA PRO A 282 -24.11 -1.47 9.15
C PRO A 282 -24.56 -2.91 9.32
N LYS A 283 -25.54 -3.36 8.55
CA LYS A 283 -25.96 -4.76 8.56
C LYS A 283 -24.75 -5.65 8.26
N THR A 284 -24.78 -6.89 8.75
CA THR A 284 -23.72 -7.89 8.48
C THR A 284 -23.39 -7.99 6.99
N GLU A 285 -24.37 -7.82 6.12
CA GLU A 285 -24.20 -7.82 4.67
C GLU A 285 -23.37 -6.60 4.18
N THR A 286 -23.58 -5.42 4.76
CA THR A 286 -22.77 -4.20 4.47
C THR A 286 -21.33 -4.41 4.92
N ILE A 287 -21.12 -5.05 6.06
CA ILE A 287 -19.79 -5.36 6.58
C ILE A 287 -19.09 -6.39 5.67
N LYS A 288 -19.79 -7.43 5.22
CA LYS A 288 -19.26 -8.39 4.23
C LYS A 288 -18.93 -7.70 2.89
N GLU A 289 -19.74 -6.74 2.47
CA GLU A 289 -19.50 -5.98 1.25
C GLU A 289 -18.23 -5.12 1.37
N SER A 290 -17.85 -4.63 2.55
CA SER A 290 -16.58 -3.91 2.75
C SER A 290 -15.37 -4.78 2.39
N VAL A 291 -15.39 -6.06 2.74
CA VAL A 291 -14.33 -7.02 2.37
C VAL A 291 -14.30 -7.28 0.86
N ARG A 292 -15.46 -7.36 0.21
CA ARG A 292 -15.53 -7.48 -1.25
C ARG A 292 -14.98 -6.23 -1.94
N ARG A 293 -15.30 -5.05 -1.43
CA ARG A 293 -14.77 -3.77 -1.93
C ARG A 293 -13.27 -3.67 -1.81
N TYR A 294 -12.69 -4.07 -0.69
CA TYR A 294 -11.25 -4.13 -0.53
C TYR A 294 -10.59 -4.96 -1.65
N LYS A 295 -11.11 -6.17 -1.92
CA LYS A 295 -10.60 -7.03 -2.99
C LYS A 295 -10.81 -6.43 -4.39
N LYS A 296 -11.92 -5.74 -4.62
CA LYS A 296 -12.19 -5.04 -5.89
C LYS A 296 -11.26 -3.84 -6.05
N ALA A 297 -11.08 -3.01 -5.01
CA ALA A 297 -10.18 -1.87 -5.02
C ALA A 297 -8.72 -2.31 -5.28
N GLU A 298 -8.26 -3.39 -4.63
CA GLU A 298 -6.94 -3.97 -4.89
C GLU A 298 -6.75 -4.39 -6.35
N LYS A 299 -7.78 -4.96 -6.97
CA LYS A 299 -7.72 -5.39 -8.37
C LYS A 299 -7.73 -4.21 -9.34
N ILE A 300 -8.49 -3.16 -9.05
CA ILE A 300 -8.44 -1.91 -9.82
C ILE A 300 -7.07 -1.24 -9.67
N GLU A 301 -6.52 -1.15 -8.46
CA GLU A 301 -5.17 -0.62 -8.26
C GLU A 301 -4.13 -1.39 -9.08
N LYS A 302 -4.21 -2.73 -9.14
CA LYS A 302 -3.33 -3.55 -10.00
C LYS A 302 -3.40 -3.20 -11.49
N ILE A 303 -4.55 -2.71 -11.96
CA ILE A 303 -4.70 -2.21 -13.34
C ILE A 303 -4.06 -0.83 -13.45
N LEU A 304 -4.35 0.08 -12.51
CA LEU A 304 -3.87 1.46 -12.55
C LEU A 304 -2.36 1.56 -12.38
N LEU A 305 -1.75 0.70 -11.57
CA LEU A 305 -0.31 0.70 -11.29
C LEU A 305 0.56 0.48 -12.55
N GLY A 306 0.03 -0.17 -13.57
CA GLY A 306 0.71 -0.39 -14.85
C GLY A 306 0.04 0.29 -16.04
N ALA A 307 -0.88 1.24 -15.78
CA ALA A 307 -1.67 1.88 -16.81
C ALA A 307 -0.86 2.89 -17.63
N ASP A 308 -0.96 2.80 -18.95
CA ASP A 308 -0.48 3.81 -19.89
C ASP A 308 -1.60 4.78 -20.30
N ALA A 309 -1.29 5.74 -21.17
CA ALA A 309 -2.26 6.72 -21.64
C ALA A 309 -3.47 6.08 -22.35
N VAL A 310 -3.26 4.97 -23.05
CA VAL A 310 -4.34 4.22 -23.70
C VAL A 310 -5.22 3.54 -22.66
N ASP A 311 -4.64 2.98 -21.59
CA ASP A 311 -5.39 2.39 -20.49
C ASP A 311 -6.30 3.42 -19.81
N TYR A 312 -5.77 4.60 -19.50
CA TYR A 312 -6.56 5.70 -18.94
C TYR A 312 -7.67 6.14 -19.89
N ARG A 313 -7.42 6.20 -21.20
CA ARG A 313 -8.46 6.51 -22.20
C ARG A 313 -9.57 5.45 -22.24
N VAL A 314 -9.19 4.17 -22.18
CA VAL A 314 -10.15 3.05 -22.11
C VAL A 314 -11.01 3.13 -20.85
N ILE A 315 -10.39 3.36 -19.69
CA ILE A 315 -11.10 3.48 -18.41
C ILE A 315 -12.10 4.64 -18.47
N ARG A 316 -11.68 5.82 -18.93
CA ARG A 316 -12.58 6.99 -19.09
C ARG A 316 -13.74 6.71 -20.02
N GLY A 317 -13.50 6.09 -21.16
CA GLY A 317 -14.54 5.76 -22.13
C GLY A 317 -15.55 4.74 -21.58
N LEU A 318 -15.07 3.74 -20.84
CA LEU A 318 -15.93 2.78 -20.18
C LEU A 318 -16.79 3.42 -19.08
N MET A 319 -16.24 4.35 -18.31
CA MET A 319 -16.99 5.08 -17.28
C MET A 319 -18.11 5.94 -17.89
N LYS A 320 -17.91 6.48 -19.08
CA LYS A 320 -18.93 7.24 -19.84
C LYS A 320 -19.90 6.37 -20.63
N GLY A 321 -19.63 5.08 -20.77
CA GLY A 321 -20.42 4.18 -21.63
C GLY A 321 -20.19 4.43 -23.13
N GLU A 322 -19.02 4.95 -23.53
CA GLU A 322 -18.66 5.19 -24.92
C GLU A 322 -18.56 3.87 -25.70
N LYS A 323 -18.77 3.94 -27.03
CA LYS A 323 -18.58 2.78 -27.89
C LYS A 323 -17.09 2.46 -28.05
N ILE A 324 -16.79 1.17 -28.24
CA ILE A 324 -15.40 0.71 -28.42
C ILE A 324 -14.72 1.39 -29.63
N THR A 325 -15.49 1.69 -30.68
CA THR A 325 -15.00 2.42 -31.85
C THR A 325 -14.53 3.82 -31.48
N ASP A 326 -15.32 4.56 -30.71
CA ASP A 326 -15.05 5.95 -30.32
C ASP A 326 -13.82 6.00 -29.38
N ILE A 327 -13.72 5.02 -28.45
CA ILE A 327 -12.53 4.86 -27.59
C ILE A 327 -11.28 4.57 -28.43
N ALA A 328 -11.40 3.72 -29.47
CA ALA A 328 -10.30 3.32 -30.32
C ALA A 328 -9.78 4.49 -31.18
N ASP A 329 -10.69 5.26 -31.76
CA ASP A 329 -10.38 6.43 -32.56
C ASP A 329 -9.63 7.49 -31.72
N ASP A 330 -10.15 7.82 -30.54
CA ASP A 330 -9.50 8.78 -29.63
C ASP A 330 -8.16 8.28 -29.06
N ALA A 331 -7.99 6.98 -28.91
CA ALA A 331 -6.76 6.37 -28.43
C ALA A 331 -5.73 6.10 -29.56
N TYR A 332 -6.08 6.41 -30.80
CA TYR A 332 -5.27 6.09 -32.00
C TYR A 332 -4.90 4.61 -32.06
N CYS A 333 -5.83 3.72 -31.73
CA CYS A 333 -5.64 2.28 -31.66
C CYS A 333 -6.70 1.55 -32.49
N SER A 334 -6.45 0.27 -32.80
CA SER A 334 -7.49 -0.56 -33.38
C SER A 334 -8.59 -0.94 -32.36
N PRO A 335 -9.86 -1.11 -32.78
CA PRO A 335 -10.90 -1.65 -31.90
C PRO A 335 -10.54 -3.01 -31.30
N GLY A 336 -9.73 -3.80 -31.98
CA GLY A 336 -9.18 -5.07 -31.47
C GLY A 336 -8.26 -4.88 -30.25
N THR A 337 -7.41 -3.86 -30.29
CA THR A 337 -6.52 -3.49 -29.17
C THR A 337 -7.35 -3.10 -27.95
N ILE A 338 -8.38 -2.29 -28.11
CA ILE A 338 -9.25 -1.86 -27.03
C ILE A 338 -10.00 -3.06 -26.42
N LYS A 339 -10.58 -3.93 -27.28
CA LYS A 339 -11.23 -5.17 -26.82
C LYS A 339 -10.29 -6.06 -26.02
N TYR A 340 -9.06 -6.21 -26.44
CA TYR A 340 -8.03 -7.00 -25.76
C TYR A 340 -7.73 -6.42 -24.35
N ARG A 341 -7.53 -5.10 -24.24
CA ARG A 341 -7.30 -4.43 -22.94
C ARG A 341 -8.50 -4.61 -21.99
N ILE A 342 -9.72 -4.37 -22.48
CA ILE A 342 -10.93 -4.57 -21.69
C ILE A 342 -11.06 -6.03 -21.21
N LYS A 343 -10.75 -7.01 -22.07
CA LYS A 343 -10.73 -8.42 -21.69
C LYS A 343 -9.74 -8.66 -20.55
N LYS A 344 -8.51 -8.18 -20.67
CA LYS A 344 -7.45 -8.30 -19.64
C LYS A 344 -7.89 -7.69 -18.29
N TYR A 345 -8.54 -6.50 -18.32
CA TYR A 345 -9.03 -5.88 -17.08
C TYR A 345 -10.12 -6.70 -16.43
N LYS A 346 -11.10 -7.18 -17.20
CA LYS A 346 -12.16 -8.04 -16.70
C LYS A 346 -11.61 -9.33 -16.08
N GLU A 347 -10.63 -9.95 -16.71
CA GLU A 347 -9.94 -11.13 -16.18
C GLU A 347 -9.23 -10.82 -14.86
N THR A 348 -8.52 -9.69 -14.78
CA THR A 348 -7.85 -9.24 -13.54
C THR A 348 -8.85 -9.08 -12.40
N VAL A 349 -10.01 -8.47 -12.68
CA VAL A 349 -11.05 -8.24 -11.66
C VAL A 349 -11.90 -9.49 -11.40
N GLY A 350 -11.95 -10.44 -12.33
CA GLY A 350 -12.79 -11.63 -12.27
C GLY A 350 -14.25 -11.32 -12.64
N LEU A 351 -14.46 -10.46 -13.65
CA LEU A 351 -15.78 -10.08 -14.16
C LEU A 351 -15.99 -10.59 -15.58
N ALA A 352 -17.23 -11.02 -15.89
CA ALA A 352 -17.58 -11.51 -17.21
C ALA A 352 -18.03 -10.37 -18.14
N LYS A 353 -18.84 -9.43 -17.64
CA LYS A 353 -19.49 -8.40 -18.44
C LYS A 353 -18.77 -7.06 -18.34
N THR A 354 -18.67 -6.34 -19.47
CA THR A 354 -18.09 -4.99 -19.51
C THR A 354 -18.91 -3.99 -18.71
N ALA A 355 -20.24 -4.11 -18.71
CA ALA A 355 -21.11 -3.25 -17.91
C ALA A 355 -20.86 -3.38 -16.40
N GLU A 356 -20.56 -4.60 -15.89
CA GLU A 356 -20.19 -4.81 -14.49
C GLU A 356 -18.85 -4.14 -14.16
N PHE A 357 -17.90 -4.17 -15.10
CA PHE A 357 -16.61 -3.52 -14.94
C PHE A 357 -16.74 -1.98 -14.96
N SER A 358 -17.54 -1.43 -15.89
CA SER A 358 -17.85 0.01 -15.93
C SER A 358 -18.55 0.50 -14.64
N ALA A 359 -19.50 -0.30 -14.12
CA ALA A 359 -20.15 0.01 -12.85
C ALA A 359 -19.16 0.03 -11.68
N LEU A 360 -18.22 -0.92 -11.64
CA LEU A 360 -17.18 -0.96 -10.62
C LEU A 360 -16.23 0.24 -10.70
N LEU A 361 -15.84 0.66 -11.91
CA LEU A 361 -15.03 1.85 -12.10
C LEU A 361 -15.75 3.08 -11.56
N ASN A 362 -17.02 3.28 -11.92
CA ASN A 362 -17.84 4.39 -11.43
C ASN A 362 -18.12 4.32 -9.90
N GLU A 363 -18.06 3.14 -9.30
CA GLU A 363 -18.15 2.97 -7.85
C GLU A 363 -16.90 3.47 -7.13
N LEU A 364 -15.71 3.22 -7.69
CA LEU A 364 -14.42 3.42 -7.00
C LEU A 364 -13.72 4.73 -7.40
N ILE A 365 -13.95 5.23 -8.60
CA ILE A 365 -13.23 6.33 -9.22
C ILE A 365 -14.17 7.52 -9.45
N ASP A 366 -13.74 8.70 -9.07
CA ASP A 366 -14.37 9.96 -9.49
C ASP A 366 -13.92 10.30 -10.91
N TYR A 367 -14.88 10.32 -11.85
CA TYR A 367 -14.58 10.61 -13.25
C TYR A 367 -13.84 11.96 -13.44
N LYS A 368 -14.15 12.98 -12.64
CA LYS A 368 -13.50 14.30 -12.73
C LYS A 368 -12.00 14.25 -12.41
N LYS A 369 -11.57 13.29 -11.60
CA LYS A 369 -10.17 13.15 -11.17
C LYS A 369 -9.33 12.35 -12.14
N ILE A 370 -9.94 11.43 -12.89
CA ILE A 370 -9.22 10.60 -13.87
C ILE A 370 -9.00 11.31 -15.22
N ILE A 371 -9.66 12.45 -15.47
CA ILE A 371 -9.53 13.22 -16.71
C ILE A 371 -8.10 13.76 -16.90
N ASN A 372 -7.40 14.05 -15.82
CA ASN A 372 -6.09 14.72 -15.83
C ASN A 372 -4.91 13.75 -15.95
N HIS A 373 -5.17 12.48 -16.14
CA HIS A 373 -4.20 11.42 -16.44
C HIS A 373 -4.37 10.97 -17.90
#